data_69830a618f46dcb9a64750a2627bc875
#
_entry.id   69830a618f46dcb9a64750a2627bc875
#
_cell.length_a   1.000
_cell.length_b   1.000
_cell.length_c   1.000
_cell.angle_alpha   90.00
_cell.angle_beta   90.00
_cell.angle_gamma   90.00
#
_symmetry.space_group_name_H-M   'P 1'
#
loop_
_entity.id
_entity.type
_entity.pdbx_description
1 polymer ?
#
loop_
_entity_poly.entity_id
_entity_poly.type
_entity_poly.pdbx_seq_one_letter_code
_entity_poly.pdbx_strand_id
1 'polypeptide(L)'
;MKALFTAIRERDTEKITELITKKPDLVNCIAKQPPKKDDGQSPLQIAFKTNNFWAVKYFLENGADVNFIDAISVNEWKMPVLHDAIMAIVALARFEFSVDPWDEEKKHLYELKGVKEHFDKAFFLLKIMVDKGADVNSIDSYGNSALMRVCTDIKNPWTNNERPLAKETIEDLKQIFDLLISSGADIYRPTSTRKAITETNIKLLEQIGIKI
;
A
#
# COMPACT_ATOMS: atom_id res chain seq x y z
N MET A 1 -2.70 24.64 -2.98
CA MET A 1 -2.59 23.39 -2.21
C MET A 1 -3.96 22.77 -1.90
N LYS A 2 -4.83 23.39 -1.09
CA LYS A 2 -6.13 22.78 -0.71
C LYS A 2 -6.94 22.26 -1.90
N ALA A 3 -7.04 23.05 -2.98
CA ALA A 3 -7.77 22.66 -4.19
C ALA A 3 -7.24 21.35 -4.84
N LEU A 4 -5.91 21.11 -4.81
CA LEU A 4 -5.34 19.88 -5.35
C LEU A 4 -5.79 18.66 -4.53
N PHE A 5 -5.72 18.71 -3.21
CA PHE A 5 -6.13 17.61 -2.35
C PHE A 5 -7.63 17.32 -2.44
N THR A 6 -8.46 18.35 -2.61
CA THR A 6 -9.89 18.19 -2.92
C THR A 6 -10.08 17.48 -4.26
N ALA A 7 -9.42 17.94 -5.34
CA ALA A 7 -9.51 17.32 -6.66
C ALA A 7 -9.06 15.85 -6.68
N ILE A 8 -8.00 15.49 -5.91
CA ILE A 8 -7.56 14.08 -5.76
C ILE A 8 -8.69 13.24 -5.17
N ARG A 9 -9.37 13.71 -4.11
CA ARG A 9 -10.45 12.98 -3.45
C ARG A 9 -11.71 12.85 -4.31
N GLU A 10 -11.99 13.88 -5.07
CA GLU A 10 -13.14 13.94 -6.00
C GLU A 10 -12.85 13.24 -7.33
N ARG A 11 -11.60 12.80 -7.55
CA ARG A 11 -11.12 12.19 -8.81
C ARG A 11 -11.27 13.10 -10.02
N ASP A 12 -11.19 14.42 -9.80
CA ASP A 12 -11.26 15.44 -10.84
C ASP A 12 -9.91 15.52 -11.57
N THR A 13 -9.79 14.72 -12.63
CA THR A 13 -8.56 14.58 -13.44
C THR A 13 -8.21 15.88 -14.18
N GLU A 14 -9.21 16.62 -14.62
CA GLU A 14 -9.01 17.91 -15.34
C GLU A 14 -8.43 18.95 -14.38
N LYS A 15 -9.01 19.05 -13.19
CA LYS A 15 -8.52 19.99 -12.16
C LYS A 15 -7.13 19.65 -11.67
N ILE A 16 -6.83 18.36 -11.45
CA ILE A 16 -5.48 17.92 -11.09
C ILE A 16 -4.48 18.34 -12.18
N THR A 17 -4.80 18.05 -13.45
CA THR A 17 -3.94 18.40 -14.59
C THR A 17 -3.73 19.91 -14.68
N GLU A 18 -4.80 20.71 -14.62
CA GLU A 18 -4.72 22.19 -14.65
C GLU A 18 -3.77 22.70 -13.56
N LEU A 19 -3.96 22.24 -12.31
CA LEU A 19 -3.20 22.74 -11.18
C LEU A 19 -1.72 22.39 -11.25
N ILE A 20 -1.37 21.16 -11.65
CA ILE A 20 0.02 20.73 -11.79
C ILE A 20 0.69 21.39 -12.98
N THR A 21 0.01 21.52 -14.12
CA THR A 21 0.53 22.25 -15.30
C THR A 21 0.85 23.70 -14.97
N LYS A 22 -0.07 24.36 -14.23
CA LYS A 22 0.11 25.76 -13.82
C LYS A 22 1.22 25.96 -12.78
N LYS A 23 1.39 24.97 -11.89
CA LYS A 23 2.36 25.01 -10.80
C LYS A 23 2.93 23.61 -10.53
N PRO A 24 3.98 23.17 -11.26
CA PRO A 24 4.55 21.82 -11.14
C PRO A 24 4.97 21.44 -9.74
N ASP A 25 5.50 22.37 -8.94
CA ASP A 25 5.93 22.09 -7.56
C ASP A 25 4.80 21.57 -6.65
N LEU A 26 3.54 21.71 -7.06
CA LEU A 26 2.41 21.16 -6.30
C LEU A 26 2.43 19.64 -6.25
N VAL A 27 3.13 18.95 -7.14
CA VAL A 27 3.26 17.49 -7.13
C VAL A 27 3.89 16.98 -5.82
N ASN A 28 4.74 17.81 -5.17
CA ASN A 28 5.42 17.51 -3.92
C ASN A 28 4.98 18.44 -2.77
N CYS A 29 3.83 19.09 -2.89
CA CYS A 29 3.32 19.92 -1.81
C CYS A 29 2.81 19.06 -0.64
N ILE A 30 2.71 19.66 0.53
CA ILE A 30 2.31 18.97 1.76
C ILE A 30 0.94 19.47 2.20
N ALA A 31 0.02 18.54 2.44
CA ALA A 31 -1.33 18.84 2.93
C ALA A 31 -1.28 19.47 4.33
N LYS A 32 -2.21 20.41 4.56
CA LYS A 32 -2.44 21.02 5.87
C LYS A 32 -3.91 20.84 6.26
N GLN A 33 -4.16 20.77 7.56
CA GLN A 33 -5.52 20.72 8.08
C GLN A 33 -6.38 21.88 7.56
N PRO A 34 -7.69 21.71 7.50
CA PRO A 34 -8.46 20.47 7.51
C PRO A 34 -8.40 19.73 6.18
N PRO A 35 -8.64 18.40 6.14
CA PRO A 35 -8.95 17.51 7.25
C PRO A 35 -7.69 16.98 7.97
N LYS A 36 -7.82 16.68 9.28
CA LYS A 36 -6.70 16.16 10.11
C LYS A 36 -6.06 14.90 9.51
N LYS A 37 -6.85 14.01 8.91
CA LYS A 37 -6.37 12.75 8.33
C LYS A 37 -5.38 12.94 7.17
N ASP A 38 -5.36 14.11 6.54
CA ASP A 38 -4.47 14.42 5.40
C ASP A 38 -3.22 15.21 5.84
N ASP A 39 -3.23 15.71 7.06
CA ASP A 39 -2.20 16.60 7.54
C ASP A 39 -0.80 16.00 7.39
N GLY A 40 0.10 16.76 6.82
CA GLY A 40 1.48 16.35 6.59
C GLY A 40 1.69 15.44 5.38
N GLN A 41 0.65 15.03 4.65
CA GLN A 41 0.75 14.05 3.56
C GLN A 41 1.03 14.70 2.21
N SER A 42 1.70 13.95 1.34
CA SER A 42 1.94 14.32 -0.05
C SER A 42 0.72 14.00 -0.95
N PRO A 43 0.60 14.61 -2.15
CA PRO A 43 -0.41 14.25 -3.13
C PRO A 43 -0.37 12.76 -3.52
N LEU A 44 0.82 12.17 -3.63
CA LEU A 44 1.00 10.77 -3.96
C LEU A 44 0.45 9.85 -2.86
N GLN A 45 0.71 10.16 -1.57
CA GLN A 45 0.13 9.41 -0.45
C GLN A 45 -1.41 9.45 -0.46
N ILE A 46 -2.00 10.65 -0.64
CA ILE A 46 -3.45 10.80 -0.66
C ILE A 46 -4.07 10.09 -1.87
N ALA A 47 -3.38 10.09 -3.02
CA ALA A 47 -3.84 9.36 -4.20
C ALA A 47 -3.90 7.84 -3.94
N PHE A 48 -2.90 7.24 -3.28
CA PHE A 48 -2.95 5.83 -2.85
C PHE A 48 -4.06 5.59 -1.83
N LYS A 49 -4.16 6.39 -0.77
CA LYS A 49 -5.17 6.26 0.30
C LYS A 49 -6.62 6.38 -0.22
N THR A 50 -6.81 7.02 -1.36
CA THR A 50 -8.14 7.17 -2.00
C THR A 50 -8.34 6.22 -3.18
N ASN A 51 -7.38 5.32 -3.45
CA ASN A 51 -7.36 4.43 -4.62
C ASN A 51 -7.58 5.20 -5.94
N ASN A 52 -7.07 6.45 -6.02
CA ASN A 52 -7.09 7.24 -7.24
C ASN A 52 -5.86 6.91 -8.09
N PHE A 53 -5.86 5.72 -8.70
CA PHE A 53 -4.69 5.20 -9.44
C PHE A 53 -4.36 6.00 -10.71
N TRP A 54 -5.33 6.73 -11.28
CA TRP A 54 -5.03 7.69 -12.32
C TRP A 54 -4.13 8.82 -11.77
N ALA A 55 -4.48 9.40 -10.64
CA ALA A 55 -3.67 10.44 -10.01
C ALA A 55 -2.30 9.92 -9.56
N VAL A 56 -2.22 8.68 -9.03
CA VAL A 56 -0.94 8.03 -8.71
C VAL A 56 -0.03 8.01 -9.93
N LYS A 57 -0.52 7.46 -11.07
CA LYS A 57 0.26 7.41 -12.30
C LYS A 57 0.70 8.80 -12.75
N TYR A 58 -0.24 9.75 -12.78
CA TYR A 58 0.03 11.13 -13.18
C TYR A 58 1.11 11.79 -12.31
N PHE A 59 1.05 11.65 -10.99
CA PHE A 59 2.05 12.21 -10.09
C PHE A 59 3.42 11.54 -10.27
N LEU A 60 3.47 10.22 -10.41
CA LEU A 60 4.72 9.51 -10.68
C LEU A 60 5.39 9.97 -11.99
N GLU A 61 4.61 10.24 -13.03
CA GLU A 61 5.09 10.76 -14.32
C GLU A 61 5.55 12.23 -14.22
N ASN A 62 5.02 12.99 -13.26
CA ASN A 62 5.36 14.40 -13.05
C ASN A 62 6.35 14.66 -11.88
N GLY A 63 7.09 13.64 -11.45
CA GLY A 63 8.19 13.81 -10.49
C GLY A 63 7.78 13.84 -9.02
N ALA A 64 6.71 13.11 -8.66
CA ALA A 64 6.38 12.89 -7.26
C ALA A 64 7.51 12.19 -6.52
N ASP A 65 7.81 12.65 -5.31
CA ASP A 65 8.81 12.03 -4.44
C ASP A 65 8.32 10.67 -3.93
N VAL A 66 8.93 9.59 -4.45
CA VAL A 66 8.61 8.21 -4.09
C VAL A 66 9.18 7.79 -2.73
N ASN A 67 10.01 8.64 -2.11
CA ASN A 67 10.61 8.43 -0.80
C ASN A 67 10.03 9.38 0.28
N PHE A 68 8.94 10.06 -0.04
CA PHE A 68 8.29 10.96 0.90
C PHE A 68 7.83 10.24 2.17
N ILE A 69 8.06 10.88 3.33
CA ILE A 69 7.57 10.45 4.65
C ILE A 69 6.81 11.63 5.27
N ASP A 70 5.63 11.38 5.83
CA ASP A 70 4.78 12.40 6.47
C ASP A 70 5.27 12.82 7.87
N ALA A 71 6.58 13.06 7.99
CA ALA A 71 7.29 13.31 9.26
C ALA A 71 6.74 14.48 10.07
N ILE A 72 6.17 15.50 9.40
CA ILE A 72 5.64 16.72 10.05
C ILE A 72 4.14 16.64 10.35
N SER A 73 3.48 15.55 10.02
CA SER A 73 2.06 15.35 10.32
C SER A 73 1.79 15.44 11.83
N VAL A 74 0.62 15.93 12.23
CA VAL A 74 0.13 15.86 13.62
C VAL A 74 -0.31 14.45 14.01
N ASN A 75 -0.46 13.55 13.07
CA ASN A 75 -0.77 12.14 13.33
C ASN A 75 0.48 11.47 13.92
N GLU A 76 0.30 10.58 14.88
CA GLU A 76 1.41 9.87 15.54
C GLU A 76 2.12 8.92 14.60
N TRP A 77 1.36 8.23 13.73
CA TRP A 77 1.91 7.31 12.77
C TRP A 77 2.49 8.06 11.57
N LYS A 78 3.82 7.99 11.43
CA LYS A 78 4.59 8.52 10.30
C LYS A 78 4.91 7.37 9.35
N MET A 79 4.59 7.54 8.09
CA MET A 79 4.65 6.44 7.14
C MET A 79 5.30 6.84 5.81
N PRO A 80 6.25 6.04 5.29
CA PRO A 80 6.72 6.20 3.92
C PRO A 80 5.57 6.01 2.92
N VAL A 81 5.58 6.78 1.84
CA VAL A 81 4.58 6.66 0.76
C VAL A 81 4.56 5.26 0.13
N LEU A 82 5.68 4.54 0.14
CA LEU A 82 5.76 3.15 -0.28
C LEU A 82 4.82 2.24 0.54
N HIS A 83 4.68 2.51 1.84
CA HIS A 83 3.77 1.73 2.70
C HIS A 83 2.30 2.01 2.36
N ASP A 84 1.95 3.27 2.03
CA ASP A 84 0.61 3.60 1.52
C ASP A 84 0.29 2.86 0.21
N ALA A 85 1.28 2.77 -0.69
CA ALA A 85 1.15 2.00 -1.92
C ALA A 85 0.91 0.52 -1.64
N ILE A 86 1.71 -0.09 -0.76
CA ILE A 86 1.57 -1.50 -0.35
C ILE A 86 0.17 -1.75 0.23
N MET A 87 -0.28 -0.93 1.17
CA MET A 87 -1.62 -1.05 1.76
C MET A 87 -2.73 -1.03 0.71
N ALA A 88 -2.66 -0.06 -0.22
CA ALA A 88 -3.66 0.06 -1.29
C ALA A 88 -3.67 -1.16 -2.23
N ILE A 89 -2.51 -1.76 -2.50
CA ILE A 89 -2.37 -2.87 -3.44
C ILE A 89 -2.74 -4.20 -2.78
N VAL A 90 -2.30 -4.44 -1.53
CA VAL A 90 -2.71 -5.64 -0.77
C VAL A 90 -4.23 -5.67 -0.61
N ALA A 91 -4.87 -4.53 -0.37
CA ALA A 91 -6.34 -4.44 -0.27
C ALA A 91 -7.08 -4.81 -1.58
N LEU A 92 -6.38 -4.82 -2.72
CA LEU A 92 -6.92 -5.23 -4.03
C LEU A 92 -6.56 -6.67 -4.41
N ALA A 93 -5.68 -7.33 -3.66
CA ALA A 93 -5.40 -8.75 -3.86
C ALA A 93 -6.68 -9.57 -3.65
N ARG A 94 -6.74 -10.71 -4.34
CA ARG A 94 -7.90 -11.61 -4.27
C ARG A 94 -7.85 -12.43 -3.00
N PHE A 95 -8.79 -12.20 -2.09
CA PHE A 95 -8.92 -12.91 -0.82
C PHE A 95 -10.22 -13.68 -0.72
N GLU A 96 -10.21 -14.80 0.01
CA GLU A 96 -11.42 -15.48 0.42
C GLU A 96 -12.04 -14.81 1.65
N PHE A 97 -13.33 -14.53 1.57
CA PHE A 97 -14.12 -13.99 2.67
C PHE A 97 -15.27 -14.93 2.98
N SER A 98 -15.63 -15.06 4.25
CA SER A 98 -16.88 -15.74 4.62
C SER A 98 -18.06 -15.08 3.90
N VAL A 99 -18.96 -15.91 3.40
CA VAL A 99 -20.19 -15.45 2.71
C VAL A 99 -21.04 -14.61 3.64
N ASP A 100 -21.22 -15.08 4.88
CA ASP A 100 -21.87 -14.35 5.95
C ASP A 100 -21.25 -14.76 7.30
N PRO A 101 -20.37 -13.92 7.89
CA PRO A 101 -19.70 -14.24 9.15
C PRO A 101 -20.66 -14.35 10.36
N TRP A 102 -21.87 -13.82 10.24
CA TRP A 102 -22.85 -13.77 11.32
C TRP A 102 -23.91 -14.87 11.22
N ASP A 103 -23.98 -15.60 10.10
CA ASP A 103 -24.88 -16.72 9.87
C ASP A 103 -24.15 -18.04 10.18
N GLU A 104 -24.65 -18.80 11.18
CA GLU A 104 -24.03 -20.06 11.63
C GLU A 104 -23.90 -21.11 10.51
N GLU A 105 -24.79 -21.12 9.53
CA GLU A 105 -24.76 -22.07 8.39
C GLU A 105 -23.78 -21.57 7.30
N LYS A 106 -23.63 -20.25 7.12
CA LYS A 106 -22.88 -19.64 6.02
C LYS A 106 -21.48 -19.18 6.41
N LYS A 107 -21.20 -18.99 7.70
CA LYS A 107 -19.87 -18.53 8.17
C LYS A 107 -18.71 -19.43 7.74
N HIS A 108 -19.00 -20.70 7.43
CA HIS A 108 -18.01 -21.68 6.93
C HIS A 108 -17.95 -21.77 5.40
N LEU A 109 -18.81 -21.03 4.69
CA LEU A 109 -18.76 -20.89 3.24
C LEU A 109 -17.92 -19.68 2.89
N TYR A 110 -17.03 -19.84 1.92
CA TYR A 110 -16.10 -18.78 1.51
C TYR A 110 -16.23 -18.51 0.02
N GLU A 111 -16.10 -17.25 -0.34
CA GLU A 111 -16.02 -16.81 -1.73
C GLU A 111 -14.79 -15.97 -1.96
N LEU A 112 -14.14 -16.14 -3.10
CA LEU A 112 -13.01 -15.33 -3.53
C LEU A 112 -13.52 -13.96 -3.99
N LYS A 113 -13.01 -12.89 -3.37
CA LYS A 113 -13.30 -11.51 -3.74
C LYS A 113 -12.07 -10.84 -4.29
N GLY A 114 -12.27 -9.84 -5.12
CA GLY A 114 -11.23 -9.10 -5.82
C GLY A 114 -11.21 -9.38 -7.31
N VAL A 115 -10.65 -8.46 -8.07
CA VAL A 115 -10.58 -8.53 -9.54
C VAL A 115 -9.11 -8.45 -9.93
N LYS A 116 -8.61 -9.48 -10.62
CA LYS A 116 -7.20 -9.59 -11.04
C LYS A 116 -6.72 -8.35 -11.79
N GLU A 117 -7.53 -7.84 -12.71
CA GLU A 117 -7.18 -6.66 -13.50
C GLU A 117 -6.99 -5.40 -12.62
N HIS A 118 -7.77 -5.25 -11.54
CA HIS A 118 -7.62 -4.13 -10.61
C HIS A 118 -6.33 -4.25 -9.81
N PHE A 119 -6.02 -5.45 -9.34
CA PHE A 119 -4.74 -5.73 -8.69
C PHE A 119 -3.57 -5.45 -9.63
N ASP A 120 -3.59 -5.97 -10.85
CA ASP A 120 -2.49 -5.81 -11.81
C ASP A 120 -2.23 -4.35 -12.15
N LYS A 121 -3.27 -3.54 -12.33
CA LYS A 121 -3.14 -2.09 -12.56
C LYS A 121 -2.46 -1.39 -11.38
N ALA A 122 -2.86 -1.72 -10.17
CA ALA A 122 -2.28 -1.13 -8.96
C ALA A 122 -0.84 -1.64 -8.73
N PHE A 123 -0.58 -2.92 -8.92
CA PHE A 123 0.75 -3.52 -8.82
C PHE A 123 1.74 -2.91 -9.84
N PHE A 124 1.28 -2.61 -11.04
CA PHE A 124 2.10 -1.91 -12.04
C PHE A 124 2.59 -0.53 -11.53
N LEU A 125 1.77 0.18 -10.75
CA LEU A 125 2.18 1.45 -10.15
C LEU A 125 3.23 1.28 -9.05
N LEU A 126 3.15 0.20 -8.28
CA LEU A 126 4.21 -0.15 -7.33
C LEU A 126 5.54 -0.43 -8.04
N LYS A 127 5.50 -1.15 -9.15
CA LYS A 127 6.71 -1.35 -9.98
C LYS A 127 7.31 -0.02 -10.43
N ILE A 128 6.49 0.90 -10.95
CA ILE A 128 6.97 2.24 -11.34
C ILE A 128 7.61 2.96 -10.16
N MET A 129 7.06 2.88 -8.95
CA MET A 129 7.67 3.49 -7.76
C MET A 129 9.04 2.89 -7.45
N VAL A 130 9.15 1.57 -7.49
CA VAL A 130 10.42 0.86 -7.24
C VAL A 130 11.44 1.20 -8.33
N ASP A 131 11.05 1.19 -9.60
CA ASP A 131 11.89 1.56 -10.73
C ASP A 131 12.38 3.03 -10.65
N LYS A 132 11.61 3.90 -9.99
CA LYS A 132 11.99 5.30 -9.70
C LYS A 132 12.83 5.46 -8.43
N GLY A 133 13.23 4.39 -7.78
CA GLY A 133 14.12 4.39 -6.63
C GLY A 133 13.41 4.54 -5.28
N ALA A 134 12.20 4.03 -5.14
CA ALA A 134 11.57 3.91 -3.82
C ALA A 134 12.44 3.04 -2.90
N ASP A 135 12.73 3.53 -1.69
CA ASP A 135 13.50 2.78 -0.69
C ASP A 135 12.66 1.63 -0.11
N VAL A 136 12.90 0.43 -0.65
CA VAL A 136 12.21 -0.80 -0.22
C VAL A 136 12.57 -1.24 1.21
N ASN A 137 13.59 -0.61 1.82
CA ASN A 137 13.99 -0.82 3.20
C ASN A 137 13.55 0.30 4.15
N SER A 138 12.74 1.26 3.67
CA SER A 138 12.17 2.30 4.52
C SER A 138 11.28 1.70 5.61
N ILE A 139 11.25 2.35 6.77
CA ILE A 139 10.48 1.92 7.95
C ILE A 139 9.52 3.03 8.40
N ASP A 140 8.37 2.63 8.93
CA ASP A 140 7.42 3.55 9.56
C ASP A 140 7.83 3.88 11.02
N SER A 141 7.13 4.82 11.66
CA SER A 141 7.40 5.21 13.06
C SER A 141 7.17 4.11 14.09
N TYR A 142 6.51 3.01 13.72
CA TYR A 142 6.35 1.82 14.55
C TYR A 142 7.39 0.74 14.25
N GLY A 143 8.35 1.01 13.36
CA GLY A 143 9.41 0.09 12.99
C GLY A 143 8.98 -1.01 12.03
N ASN A 144 7.86 -0.87 11.32
CA ASN A 144 7.52 -1.84 10.28
C ASN A 144 8.33 -1.53 9.01
N SER A 145 8.96 -2.54 8.43
CA SER A 145 9.50 -2.47 7.08
C SER A 145 8.41 -2.63 6.02
N ALA A 146 8.72 -2.36 4.75
CA ALA A 146 7.81 -2.60 3.63
C ALA A 146 7.30 -4.05 3.58
N LEU A 147 8.19 -5.05 3.78
CA LEU A 147 7.81 -6.47 3.84
C LEU A 147 6.92 -6.78 5.05
N MET A 148 7.20 -6.20 6.23
CA MET A 148 6.35 -6.35 7.41
C MET A 148 4.98 -5.71 7.17
N ARG A 149 4.91 -4.60 6.42
CA ARG A 149 3.64 -3.97 6.04
C ARG A 149 2.78 -4.92 5.22
N VAL A 150 3.35 -5.60 4.21
CA VAL A 150 2.62 -6.63 3.44
C VAL A 150 2.03 -7.68 4.40
N CYS A 151 2.85 -8.27 5.27
CA CYS A 151 2.39 -9.31 6.21
C CYS A 151 1.30 -8.81 7.16
N THR A 152 1.38 -7.55 7.60
CA THR A 152 0.40 -6.98 8.53
C THR A 152 -0.95 -6.78 7.84
N ASP A 153 -0.95 -6.36 6.58
CA ASP A 153 -2.19 -6.11 5.84
C ASP A 153 -2.89 -7.40 5.39
N ILE A 154 -2.12 -8.49 5.16
CA ILE A 154 -2.68 -9.81 4.91
C ILE A 154 -3.46 -10.35 6.13
N LYS A 155 -2.99 -10.04 7.35
CA LYS A 155 -3.63 -10.44 8.61
C LYS A 155 -4.87 -9.61 8.97
N ASN A 156 -5.65 -9.25 7.99
CA ASN A 156 -6.93 -8.58 8.23
C ASN A 156 -7.87 -9.52 9.02
N PRO A 157 -8.55 -9.06 10.09
CA PRO A 157 -9.46 -9.87 10.90
C PRO A 157 -10.64 -10.49 10.12
N TRP A 158 -10.91 -10.01 8.91
CA TRP A 158 -11.94 -10.55 8.02
C TRP A 158 -11.46 -11.72 7.15
N THR A 159 -10.14 -11.97 7.06
CA THR A 159 -9.58 -13.17 6.45
C THR A 159 -9.39 -14.22 7.53
N ASN A 160 -9.93 -15.44 7.30
CA ASN A 160 -9.72 -16.53 8.26
C ASN A 160 -8.26 -17.00 8.22
N ASN A 161 -7.43 -16.48 9.13
CA ASN A 161 -5.99 -16.77 9.23
C ASN A 161 -5.67 -18.24 9.58
N GLU A 162 -6.66 -19.04 9.93
CA GLU A 162 -6.48 -20.48 10.24
C GLU A 162 -6.55 -21.35 8.97
N ARG A 163 -7.07 -20.82 7.87
CA ARG A 163 -7.13 -21.52 6.59
C ARG A 163 -5.91 -21.25 5.73
N PRO A 164 -5.50 -22.22 4.90
CA PRO A 164 -4.54 -21.95 3.83
C PRO A 164 -5.06 -20.85 2.90
N LEU A 165 -4.16 -20.00 2.42
CA LEU A 165 -4.49 -18.97 1.43
C LEU A 165 -4.94 -19.61 0.11
N ALA A 166 -5.92 -19.01 -0.54
CA ALA A 166 -6.32 -19.40 -1.89
C ALA A 166 -5.14 -19.23 -2.87
N LYS A 167 -5.15 -20.04 -3.93
CA LYS A 167 -4.11 -19.98 -4.98
C LYS A 167 -3.98 -18.57 -5.57
N GLU A 168 -5.10 -17.94 -5.84
CA GLU A 168 -5.17 -16.59 -6.40
C GLU A 168 -4.60 -15.54 -5.44
N THR A 169 -4.85 -15.72 -4.15
CA THR A 169 -4.26 -14.87 -3.10
C THR A 169 -2.75 -15.01 -3.10
N ILE A 170 -2.25 -16.26 -3.13
CA ILE A 170 -0.82 -16.55 -3.17
C ILE A 170 -0.17 -15.93 -4.41
N GLU A 171 -0.80 -16.07 -5.59
CA GLU A 171 -0.31 -15.49 -6.84
C GLU A 171 -0.17 -13.97 -6.76
N ASP A 172 -1.15 -13.27 -6.18
CA ASP A 172 -1.12 -11.82 -6.06
C ASP A 172 -0.07 -11.36 -5.04
N LEU A 173 -0.05 -11.95 -3.85
CA LEU A 173 0.88 -11.58 -2.79
C LEU A 173 2.33 -11.88 -3.15
N LYS A 174 2.57 -13.02 -3.80
CA LYS A 174 3.91 -13.42 -4.25
C LYS A 174 4.52 -12.39 -5.18
N GLN A 175 3.74 -11.78 -6.06
CA GLN A 175 4.24 -10.71 -6.94
C GLN A 175 4.78 -9.52 -6.15
N ILE A 176 4.10 -9.13 -5.06
CA ILE A 176 4.53 -8.01 -4.19
C ILE A 176 5.84 -8.38 -3.48
N PHE A 177 5.91 -9.58 -2.87
CA PHE A 177 7.12 -10.03 -2.19
C PHE A 177 8.30 -10.17 -3.16
N ASP A 178 8.10 -10.82 -4.31
CA ASP A 178 9.15 -11.01 -5.32
C ASP A 178 9.70 -9.65 -5.81
N LEU A 179 8.83 -8.67 -6.05
CA LEU A 179 9.24 -7.33 -6.43
C LEU A 179 10.11 -6.68 -5.36
N LEU A 180 9.64 -6.64 -4.11
CA LEU A 180 10.36 -5.98 -3.02
C LEU A 180 11.70 -6.67 -2.75
N ILE A 181 11.72 -8.00 -2.67
CA ILE A 181 12.93 -8.78 -2.38
C ILE A 181 13.95 -8.67 -3.53
N SER A 182 13.51 -8.80 -4.79
CA SER A 182 14.41 -8.66 -5.94
C SER A 182 14.96 -7.24 -6.08
N SER A 183 14.28 -6.25 -5.50
CA SER A 183 14.73 -4.86 -5.43
C SER A 183 15.58 -4.55 -4.19
N GLY A 184 15.96 -5.57 -3.40
CA GLY A 184 16.89 -5.45 -2.27
C GLY A 184 16.23 -5.23 -0.92
N ALA A 185 14.93 -5.53 -0.76
CA ALA A 185 14.32 -5.52 0.57
C ALA A 185 14.92 -6.62 1.45
N ASP A 186 15.41 -6.23 2.64
CA ASP A 186 16.07 -7.14 3.59
C ASP A 186 15.03 -7.85 4.47
N ILE A 187 14.82 -9.13 4.17
CA ILE A 187 13.87 -9.99 4.88
C ILE A 187 14.34 -10.37 6.30
N TYR A 188 15.63 -10.27 6.57
CA TYR A 188 16.23 -10.67 7.85
C TYR A 188 16.50 -9.49 8.78
N ARG A 189 16.34 -8.26 8.29
CA ARG A 189 16.67 -7.05 9.05
C ARG A 189 15.64 -6.77 10.15
N PRO A 190 15.98 -6.92 11.44
CA PRO A 190 15.15 -6.43 12.53
C PRO A 190 15.25 -4.89 12.61
N THR A 191 14.22 -4.27 13.17
CA THR A 191 14.28 -2.88 13.60
C THR A 191 14.37 -2.80 15.12
N SER A 192 14.58 -1.60 15.67
CA SER A 192 14.65 -1.40 17.14
C SER A 192 13.37 -1.81 17.86
N THR A 193 12.24 -1.83 17.16
CA THR A 193 10.91 -2.10 17.72
C THR A 193 10.25 -3.37 17.18
N ARG A 194 10.81 -4.00 16.14
CA ARG A 194 10.24 -5.18 15.47
C ARG A 194 11.30 -6.25 15.21
N LYS A 195 10.88 -7.51 15.33
CA LYS A 195 11.66 -8.66 14.88
C LYS A 195 11.75 -8.70 13.36
N ALA A 196 12.72 -9.44 12.84
CA ALA A 196 12.75 -9.75 11.41
C ALA A 196 11.44 -10.38 10.95
N ILE A 197 11.05 -10.11 9.70
CA ILE A 197 9.80 -10.64 9.15
C ILE A 197 9.70 -12.16 9.24
N THR A 198 10.82 -12.87 9.02
CA THR A 198 10.89 -14.33 9.06
C THR A 198 10.52 -14.92 10.42
N GLU A 199 10.89 -14.25 11.53
CA GLU A 199 10.60 -14.73 12.88
C GLU A 199 9.11 -14.65 13.23
N THR A 200 8.42 -13.67 12.68
CA THR A 200 7.01 -13.38 13.02
C THR A 200 6.02 -13.96 12.04
N ASN A 201 6.44 -14.25 10.82
CA ASN A 201 5.54 -14.57 9.71
C ASN A 201 5.99 -15.79 8.88
N ILE A 202 6.84 -16.67 9.44
CA ILE A 202 7.37 -17.86 8.73
C ILE A 202 6.27 -18.64 8.00
N LYS A 203 5.20 -19.05 8.71
CA LYS A 203 4.12 -19.84 8.11
C LYS A 203 3.46 -19.14 6.92
N LEU A 204 3.30 -17.82 7.00
CA LEU A 204 2.72 -17.03 5.91
C LEU A 204 3.65 -17.01 4.70
N LEU A 205 4.95 -16.79 4.94
CA LEU A 205 5.95 -16.75 3.87
C LEU A 205 6.10 -18.12 3.18
N GLU A 206 6.05 -19.21 3.95
CA GLU A 206 6.04 -20.59 3.42
C GLU A 206 4.81 -20.83 2.52
N GLN A 207 3.61 -20.42 2.96
CA GLN A 207 2.39 -20.54 2.13
C GLN A 207 2.50 -19.77 0.82
N ILE A 208 3.13 -18.59 0.83
CA ILE A 208 3.34 -17.76 -0.37
C ILE A 208 4.49 -18.31 -1.22
N GLY A 209 5.27 -19.25 -0.71
CA GLY A 209 6.41 -19.84 -1.41
C GLY A 209 7.65 -18.93 -1.45
N ILE A 210 7.78 -18.04 -0.47
CA ILE A 210 8.99 -17.25 -0.25
C ILE A 210 10.00 -18.14 0.50
N LYS A 211 11.13 -18.40 -0.15
CA LYS A 211 12.23 -19.17 0.46
C LYS A 211 12.97 -18.27 1.45
N ILE A 212 13.12 -18.76 2.67
CA ILE A 212 13.82 -18.13 3.78
C ILE A 212 15.16 -18.82 3.98
#